data_d6f4c8ce06abd2ee9b1e1fc5252e674d
#
_entry.id   d6f4c8ce06abd2ee9b1e1fc5252e674d
#
_cell.length_a   1.000
_cell.length_b   1.000
_cell.length_c   1.000
_cell.angle_alpha   90.00
_cell.angle_beta   90.00
_cell.angle_gamma   90.00
#
_symmetry.space_group_name_H-M   'P 1'
#
loop_
_entity.id
_entity.type
_entity.pdbx_description
1 polymer ?
#
loop_
_entity_poly.entity_id
_entity_poly.type
_entity_poly.pdbx_seq_one_letter_code
_entity_poly.pdbx_strand_id
1 'polypeptide(L)'
;MKQKTLDFLESHKSDTPSKWRQEAEWRRANASWLRHSQRIAVKVLLRMRELHLAQTALAERMSCTQQYVSKILKGTENLSLETLTKLENALQINLIVEDEMATSEFALEESMA
;
A
#
# COMPACT_ATOMS: atom_id res chain seq x y z
N MET A 1 -38.44 3.14 -19.67
CA MET A 1 -36.97 2.93 -19.62
C MET A 1 -36.20 4.17 -19.23
N LYS A 2 -36.46 5.30 -19.87
CA LYS A 2 -35.78 6.57 -19.53
C LYS A 2 -35.99 7.01 -18.08
N GLN A 3 -37.17 6.76 -17.52
CA GLN A 3 -37.52 7.17 -16.17
C GLN A 3 -36.82 6.32 -15.10
N LYS A 4 -36.66 5.01 -15.33
CA LYS A 4 -35.91 4.13 -14.45
C LYS A 4 -34.43 4.49 -14.40
N THR A 5 -33.86 4.88 -15.53
CA THR A 5 -32.49 5.34 -15.63
C THR A 5 -32.30 6.66 -14.91
N LEU A 6 -33.24 7.58 -15.05
CA LEU A 6 -33.24 8.87 -14.37
C LEU A 6 -33.39 8.71 -12.86
N ASP A 7 -34.31 7.86 -12.42
CA ASP A 7 -34.50 7.55 -10.98
C ASP A 7 -33.26 6.92 -10.37
N PHE A 8 -32.60 6.01 -11.09
CA PHE A 8 -31.34 5.41 -10.68
C PHE A 8 -30.25 6.48 -10.55
N LEU A 9 -30.12 7.33 -11.56
CA LEU A 9 -29.15 8.43 -11.55
C LEU A 9 -29.42 9.45 -10.44
N GLU A 10 -30.68 9.78 -10.21
CA GLU A 10 -31.07 10.71 -9.12
C GLU A 10 -30.86 10.12 -7.74
N SER A 11 -31.16 8.83 -7.52
CA SER A 11 -30.94 8.17 -6.23
C SER A 11 -29.45 8.02 -5.92
N HIS A 12 -28.61 7.87 -6.95
CA HIS A 12 -27.15 7.81 -6.78
C HIS A 12 -26.51 9.19 -6.83
N LYS A 13 -27.19 10.19 -7.38
CA LYS A 13 -26.68 11.56 -7.55
C LYS A 13 -26.58 12.33 -6.23
N SER A 14 -27.37 11.96 -5.22
CA SER A 14 -27.29 12.60 -3.90
C SER A 14 -26.09 12.13 -3.09
N ASP A 15 -25.65 10.87 -3.27
CA ASP A 15 -24.51 10.30 -2.54
C ASP A 15 -23.23 10.30 -3.37
N THR A 16 -23.33 9.99 -4.67
CA THR A 16 -22.16 9.77 -5.54
C THR A 16 -21.31 11.02 -5.77
N PRO A 17 -21.86 12.22 -6.08
CA PRO A 17 -21.02 13.40 -6.29
C PRO A 17 -20.31 13.88 -5.03
N SER A 18 -20.98 13.80 -3.87
CA SER A 18 -20.41 14.16 -2.58
C SER A 18 -19.27 13.21 -2.21
N LYS A 19 -19.51 11.92 -2.38
CA LYS A 19 -18.53 10.87 -2.10
C LYS A 19 -17.31 10.97 -3.02
N TRP A 20 -17.54 11.23 -4.30
CA TRP A 20 -16.46 11.41 -5.28
C TRP A 20 -15.60 12.63 -4.96
N ARG A 21 -16.22 13.71 -4.53
CA ARG A 21 -15.51 14.94 -4.16
C ARG A 21 -14.64 14.70 -2.92
N GLN A 22 -15.20 14.04 -1.92
CA GLN A 22 -14.47 13.68 -0.70
C GLN A 22 -13.30 12.76 -1.01
N GLU A 23 -13.50 11.75 -1.83
CA GLU A 23 -12.45 10.83 -2.26
C GLU A 23 -11.36 11.55 -3.06
N ALA A 24 -11.74 12.44 -3.97
CA ALA A 24 -10.79 13.22 -4.76
C ALA A 24 -9.98 14.18 -3.90
N GLU A 25 -10.61 14.84 -2.95
CA GLU A 25 -9.94 15.71 -1.98
C GLU A 25 -8.97 14.93 -1.10
N TRP A 26 -9.40 13.76 -0.62
CA TRP A 26 -8.57 12.88 0.18
C TRP A 26 -7.34 12.41 -0.59
N ARG A 27 -7.52 11.98 -1.85
CA ARG A 27 -6.42 11.56 -2.71
C ARG A 27 -5.43 12.69 -2.95
N ARG A 28 -5.92 13.90 -3.20
CA ARG A 28 -5.04 15.08 -3.39
C ARG A 28 -4.25 15.39 -2.13
N ALA A 29 -4.92 15.38 -0.99
CA ALA A 29 -4.27 15.65 0.30
C ALA A 29 -3.22 14.58 0.66
N ASN A 30 -3.40 13.33 0.19
CA ASN A 30 -2.56 12.20 0.54
C ASN A 30 -1.71 11.68 -0.64
N ALA A 31 -1.63 12.44 -1.74
CA ALA A 31 -1.01 12.00 -2.98
C ALA A 31 0.45 11.59 -2.82
N SER A 32 1.20 12.29 -1.98
CA SER A 32 2.63 12.03 -1.81
C SER A 32 2.92 10.66 -1.22
N TRP A 33 2.22 10.28 -0.15
CA TRP A 33 2.45 8.96 0.45
C TRP A 33 1.71 7.84 -0.29
N LEU A 34 0.55 8.13 -0.91
CA LEU A 34 -0.17 7.16 -1.73
C LEU A 34 0.69 6.65 -2.89
N ARG A 35 1.48 7.53 -3.48
CA ARG A 35 2.40 7.16 -4.55
C ARG A 35 3.38 6.09 -4.08
N HIS A 36 3.90 6.22 -2.88
CA HIS A 36 4.78 5.22 -2.28
C HIS A 36 4.06 3.92 -2.02
N SER A 37 2.84 3.98 -1.48
CA SER A 37 2.03 2.78 -1.24
C SER A 37 1.75 2.01 -2.53
N GLN A 38 1.45 2.71 -3.62
CA GLN A 38 1.22 2.10 -4.93
C GLN A 38 2.48 1.42 -5.47
N ARG A 39 3.63 2.07 -5.35
CA ARG A 39 4.92 1.49 -5.78
C ARG A 39 5.27 0.24 -5.00
N ILE A 40 5.04 0.29 -3.69
CA ILE A 40 5.26 -0.86 -2.81
C ILE A 40 4.35 -2.02 -3.22
N ALA A 41 3.07 -1.74 -3.47
CA ALA A 41 2.12 -2.75 -3.91
C ALA A 41 2.57 -3.46 -5.20
N VAL A 42 3.07 -2.70 -6.17
CA VAL A 42 3.59 -3.27 -7.43
C VAL A 42 4.83 -4.13 -7.17
N LYS A 43 5.76 -3.66 -6.38
CA LYS A 43 6.97 -4.43 -6.03
C LYS A 43 6.64 -5.73 -5.31
N VAL A 44 5.72 -5.66 -4.36
CA VAL A 44 5.26 -6.84 -3.61
C VAL A 44 4.59 -7.84 -4.56
N LEU A 45 3.71 -7.37 -5.42
CA LEU A 45 3.00 -8.24 -6.37
C LEU A 45 3.97 -8.92 -7.34
N LEU A 46 4.93 -8.18 -7.88
CA LEU A 46 5.94 -8.74 -8.80
C LEU A 46 6.78 -9.79 -8.12
N ARG A 47 7.20 -9.52 -6.87
CA ARG A 47 8.01 -10.49 -6.11
C ARG A 47 7.22 -11.73 -5.76
N MET A 48 5.95 -11.59 -5.41
CA MET A 48 5.07 -12.73 -5.17
C MET A 48 4.95 -13.61 -6.41
N ARG A 49 4.86 -13.01 -7.59
CA ARG A 49 4.84 -13.75 -8.86
C ARG A 49 6.13 -14.50 -9.11
N GLU A 50 7.27 -13.87 -8.87
CA GLU A 50 8.58 -14.51 -9.01
C GLU A 50 8.71 -15.73 -8.10
N LEU A 51 8.20 -15.62 -6.89
CA LEU A 51 8.26 -16.67 -5.87
C LEU A 51 7.10 -17.67 -5.96
N HIS A 52 6.15 -17.46 -6.86
CA HIS A 52 4.90 -18.23 -6.93
C HIS A 52 4.19 -18.30 -5.57
N LEU A 53 4.16 -17.16 -4.90
CA LEU A 53 3.65 -17.04 -3.53
C LEU A 53 2.22 -16.50 -3.54
N ALA A 54 1.29 -17.23 -2.92
CA ALA A 54 -0.09 -16.80 -2.77
C ALA A 54 -0.23 -15.79 -1.61
N GLN A 55 -1.32 -15.03 -1.61
CA GLN A 55 -1.59 -14.05 -0.55
C GLN A 55 -1.68 -14.69 0.84
N THR A 56 -2.27 -15.89 0.93
CA THR A 56 -2.36 -16.65 2.18
C THR A 56 -0.99 -17.02 2.72
N ALA A 57 -0.09 -17.44 1.85
CA ALA A 57 1.28 -17.79 2.23
C ALA A 57 2.07 -16.57 2.68
N LEU A 58 1.90 -15.43 2.00
CA LEU A 58 2.52 -14.17 2.43
C LEU A 58 1.99 -13.73 3.80
N ALA A 59 0.68 -13.85 4.01
CA ALA A 59 0.06 -13.53 5.30
C ALA A 59 0.65 -14.37 6.43
N GLU A 60 0.88 -15.65 6.20
CA GLU A 60 1.52 -16.54 7.19
C GLU A 60 2.94 -16.07 7.50
N ARG A 61 3.74 -15.76 6.47
CA ARG A 61 5.12 -15.27 6.66
C ARG A 61 5.16 -13.96 7.45
N MET A 62 4.16 -13.12 7.28
CA MET A 62 4.07 -11.81 7.95
C MET A 62 3.35 -11.89 9.29
N SER A 63 2.76 -13.03 9.65
CA SER A 63 1.92 -13.20 10.84
C SER A 63 0.76 -12.20 10.85
N CYS A 64 0.09 -12.07 9.72
CA CYS A 64 -1.07 -11.19 9.56
C CYS A 64 -2.18 -11.91 8.79
N THR A 65 -3.29 -11.23 8.57
CA THR A 65 -4.43 -11.79 7.84
C THR A 65 -4.26 -11.65 6.34
N GLN A 66 -4.93 -12.53 5.58
CA GLN A 66 -5.00 -12.42 4.12
C GLN A 66 -5.68 -11.11 3.70
N GLN A 67 -6.69 -10.68 4.44
CA GLN A 67 -7.39 -9.42 4.17
C GLN A 67 -6.41 -8.23 4.24
N TYR A 68 -5.47 -8.27 5.19
CA TYR A 68 -4.46 -7.21 5.29
C TYR A 68 -3.51 -7.22 4.11
N VAL A 69 -3.05 -8.41 3.67
CA VAL A 69 -2.24 -8.54 2.46
C VAL A 69 -3.00 -7.99 1.25
N SER A 70 -4.28 -8.33 1.12
CA SER A 70 -5.12 -7.81 0.04
C SER A 70 -5.20 -6.29 0.06
N LYS A 71 -5.32 -5.66 1.23
CA LYS A 71 -5.29 -4.20 1.37
C LYS A 71 -3.96 -3.59 0.93
N ILE A 72 -2.85 -4.21 1.32
CA ILE A 72 -1.51 -3.77 0.88
C ILE A 72 -1.42 -3.76 -0.65
N LEU A 73 -1.92 -4.82 -1.28
CA LEU A 73 -1.84 -4.96 -2.74
C LEU A 73 -2.74 -3.98 -3.50
N LYS A 74 -3.72 -3.38 -2.84
CA LYS A 74 -4.54 -2.31 -3.44
C LYS A 74 -3.77 -0.99 -3.59
N GLY A 75 -2.69 -0.82 -2.83
CA GLY A 75 -1.85 0.38 -2.93
C GLY A 75 -2.44 1.62 -2.31
N THR A 76 -3.35 1.47 -1.35
CA THR A 76 -4.01 2.58 -0.66
C THR A 76 -3.76 2.60 0.85
N GLU A 77 -2.98 1.65 1.36
CA GLU A 77 -2.69 1.56 2.78
C GLU A 77 -1.52 2.46 3.18
N ASN A 78 -1.68 3.12 4.31
CA ASN A 78 -0.58 3.83 4.96
C ASN A 78 0.21 2.82 5.78
N LEU A 79 1.30 2.32 5.19
CA LEU A 79 2.08 1.23 5.76
C LEU A 79 3.03 1.75 6.84
N SER A 80 3.02 1.08 7.98
CA SER A 80 3.98 1.37 9.04
C SER A 80 5.36 0.82 8.68
N LEU A 81 6.40 1.35 9.30
CA LEU A 81 7.77 0.83 9.13
C LEU A 81 7.86 -0.63 9.55
N GLU A 82 7.11 -1.02 10.57
CA GLU A 82 7.04 -2.41 11.00
C GLU A 82 6.49 -3.31 9.89
N THR A 83 5.40 -2.91 9.26
CA THR A 83 4.82 -3.66 8.15
C THR A 83 5.76 -3.74 6.96
N LEU A 84 6.43 -2.63 6.62
CA LEU A 84 7.41 -2.60 5.53
C LEU A 84 8.56 -3.57 5.82
N THR A 85 9.05 -3.60 7.04
CA THR A 85 10.12 -4.53 7.46
C THR A 85 9.66 -5.98 7.36
N LYS A 86 8.43 -6.28 7.76
CA LYS A 86 7.86 -7.62 7.63
C LYS A 86 7.76 -8.06 6.16
N LEU A 87 7.35 -7.13 5.29
CA LEU A 87 7.31 -7.40 3.84
C LEU A 87 8.70 -7.66 3.28
N GLU A 88 9.67 -6.86 3.64
CA GLU A 88 11.06 -7.03 3.20
C GLU A 88 11.61 -8.39 3.62
N ASN A 89 11.38 -8.79 4.86
CA ASN A 89 11.83 -10.06 5.38
C ASN A 89 11.10 -11.24 4.74
N ALA A 90 9.80 -11.14 4.58
CA ALA A 90 8.97 -12.22 4.02
C ALA A 90 9.28 -12.49 2.55
N LEU A 91 9.61 -11.45 1.79
CA LEU A 91 9.80 -11.52 0.34
C LEU A 91 11.28 -11.42 -0.06
N GLN A 92 12.17 -11.10 0.87
CA GLN A 92 13.59 -10.89 0.61
C GLN A 92 13.80 -9.83 -0.48
N ILE A 93 13.20 -8.65 -0.28
CA ILE A 93 13.32 -7.48 -1.16
C ILE A 93 13.61 -6.25 -0.32
N ASN A 94 14.08 -5.19 -0.98
CA ASN A 94 14.28 -3.89 -0.35
C ASN A 94 13.15 -2.96 -0.75
N LEU A 95 12.37 -2.50 0.21
CA LEU A 95 11.31 -1.52 0.02
C LEU A 95 11.72 -0.14 0.53
N ILE A 96 12.51 -0.12 1.59
CA ILE A 96 13.05 1.10 2.17
C ILE A 96 14.47 1.24 1.64
N VAL A 97 14.71 2.33 0.90
CA VAL A 97 16.04 2.63 0.37
C VAL A 97 16.73 3.57 1.34
N GLU A 98 17.82 3.09 1.94
CA GLU A 98 18.64 3.90 2.82
C GLU A 98 19.72 4.63 2.01
N ASP A 99 20.01 5.87 2.42
CA ASP A 99 21.12 6.61 1.87
C ASP A 99 22.41 5.96 2.37
N GLU A 100 23.28 5.53 1.46
CA GLU A 100 24.54 4.86 1.79
C GLU A 100 25.42 5.72 2.72
N MET A 101 25.47 7.03 2.50
CA MET A 101 26.24 7.94 3.36
C MET A 101 25.67 8.01 4.76
N ALA A 102 24.34 8.12 4.89
CA ALA A 102 23.68 8.14 6.20
C ALA A 102 23.88 6.81 6.92
N THR A 103 23.79 5.69 6.22
CA THR A 103 24.01 4.36 6.77
C THR A 103 25.45 4.20 7.25
N SER A 104 26.44 4.69 6.47
CA SER A 104 27.84 4.63 6.84
C SER A 104 28.14 5.45 8.10
N GLU A 105 27.57 6.66 8.21
CA GLU A 105 27.72 7.51 9.40
C GLU A 105 27.11 6.85 10.62
N PHE A 106 25.92 6.27 10.47
CA PHE A 106 25.24 5.58 11.56
C PHE A 106 26.01 4.34 12.03
N ALA A 107 26.55 3.57 11.11
CA ALA A 107 27.37 2.40 11.41
C ALA A 107 28.66 2.79 12.11
N LEU A 108 29.28 3.93 11.75
CA LEU A 108 30.46 4.47 12.41
C LEU A 108 30.13 4.88 13.85
N GLU A 109 29.02 5.54 14.08
CA GLU A 109 28.58 5.93 15.42
C GLU A 109 28.34 4.71 16.31
N GLU A 110 27.72 3.67 15.80
CA GLU A 110 27.50 2.43 16.52
C GLU A 110 28.81 1.72 16.86
N SER A 111 29.76 1.70 15.95
CA SER A 111 31.07 1.08 16.19
C SER A 111 31.95 1.87 17.13
N MET A 112 31.71 3.17 17.29
CA MET A 112 32.44 4.05 18.23
C MET A 112 31.82 4.07 19.62
N ALA A 113 30.57 3.64 19.75
CA ALA A 113 29.90 3.56 21.02
C ALA A 113 30.21 2.25 21.73
#